data_a0e7cc7c684771af3fa278f559ef05cf
#
_entry.id   a0e7cc7c684771af3fa278f559ef05cf
#
_cell.length_a   1.000
_cell.length_b   1.000
_cell.length_c   1.000
_cell.angle_alpha   90.00
_cell.angle_beta   90.00
_cell.angle_gamma   90.00
#
_symmetry.space_group_name_H-M   'P 1'
#
loop_
_entity.id
_entity.type
_entity.pdbx_description
1 polymer ?
#
loop_
_entity_poly.entity_id
_entity_poly.type
_entity_poly.pdbx_seq_one_letter_code
_entity_poly.pdbx_strand_id
1 'polypeptide(L)'
;MSDSQDQDEKEEQEHAQTQAAAGTAEGQGPVTIDSDLARHLDNKREELFEKFEIRDAFPPEVIEEAEQRTEGVQEEIQAEIDERADLREMTTWTTDPIDAQDFDDAISIERTDEEYVLWVHIADVTHYVHPDSKMWKEAIERSNSVYLPAYTIHMLPPMLAETVCSLVPNEDRLAHTVEMHLDPETLTYDSIEIYKSVINSDERLTYTQCEHRLDEPDAPLHEECSLVYELAERMHEQRKEDGSLVLNPSRDRAHTIIEECMLKANKAVTHQLMWDRGVEAMYRVHPQPSPDEWDEALREIQELDGVSIPGTSWDDPRKAVNATLEQAPDRQLRKIQRAVMRVMPRAKYMNDPFGGHHALNFEIYGHFTSPIRRLSDLINHWIVYTNDVPVDLLELCDRASDKQIAAERCEREYKQFLEEVGLDPYAVNNRGLEVIEEDEEEGEEVEQETAED
;
A
#
# COMPACT_ATOMS: atom_id res chain seq x y z
N MET A 1 2.74 -30.41 23.64
CA MET A 1 1.45 -29.77 23.95
C MET A 1 1.62 -28.52 24.87
N SER A 2 2.66 -28.40 25.70
CA SER A 2 2.93 -27.20 26.54
C SER A 2 3.68 -26.12 25.80
N ASP A 3 4.58 -26.44 24.89
CA ASP A 3 5.41 -25.45 24.18
C ASP A 3 4.64 -24.64 23.12
N SER A 4 3.52 -25.15 22.60
CA SER A 4 2.68 -24.43 21.66
C SER A 4 1.72 -23.43 22.33
N GLN A 5 1.34 -23.66 23.57
CA GLN A 5 0.49 -22.73 24.32
C GLN A 5 1.28 -21.53 24.83
N ASP A 6 2.54 -21.71 25.22
CA ASP A 6 3.43 -20.62 25.65
C ASP A 6 3.86 -19.70 24.49
N GLN A 7 3.89 -20.21 23.24
CA GLN A 7 4.14 -19.39 22.05
C GLN A 7 2.89 -18.59 21.64
N ASP A 8 1.72 -19.20 21.69
CA ASP A 8 0.44 -18.53 21.38
C ASP A 8 0.14 -17.38 22.38
N GLU A 9 0.44 -17.56 23.67
CA GLU A 9 0.26 -16.51 24.70
C GLU A 9 1.27 -15.35 24.56
N LYS A 10 2.48 -15.60 24.08
CA LYS A 10 3.46 -14.56 23.77
C LYS A 10 3.05 -13.74 22.55
N GLU A 11 2.59 -14.38 21.48
CA GLU A 11 2.10 -13.70 20.28
C GLU A 11 0.84 -12.86 20.56
N GLU A 12 -0.04 -13.28 21.47
CA GLU A 12 -1.21 -12.48 21.92
C GLU A 12 -0.81 -11.24 22.72
N GLN A 13 0.20 -11.36 23.60
CA GLN A 13 0.72 -10.22 24.35
C GLN A 13 1.46 -9.22 23.45
N GLU A 14 2.18 -9.70 22.44
CA GLU A 14 2.88 -8.85 21.47
C GLU A 14 1.90 -8.06 20.59
N HIS A 15 0.76 -8.65 20.18
CA HIS A 15 -0.20 -7.93 19.35
C HIS A 15 -1.03 -6.90 20.11
N ALA A 16 -1.42 -7.20 21.34
CA ALA A 16 -2.07 -6.24 22.21
C ALA A 16 -1.10 -5.08 22.57
N GLN A 17 0.19 -5.38 22.71
CA GLN A 17 1.24 -4.36 22.88
C GLN A 17 1.48 -3.56 21.58
N THR A 18 1.37 -4.17 20.42
CA THR A 18 1.55 -3.51 19.12
C THR A 18 0.42 -2.53 18.82
N GLN A 19 -0.84 -2.89 19.13
CA GLN A 19 -1.98 -1.95 19.02
C GLN A 19 -1.93 -0.83 20.07
N ALA A 20 -1.45 -1.11 21.28
CA ALA A 20 -1.25 -0.09 22.32
C ALA A 20 -0.03 0.79 22.01
N ALA A 21 0.98 0.27 21.30
CA ALA A 21 2.18 1.01 20.89
C ALA A 21 1.92 1.95 19.72
N ALA A 22 0.95 1.64 18.84
CA ALA A 22 0.58 2.52 17.72
C ALA A 22 0.14 3.92 18.19
N GLY A 23 -0.54 4.00 19.37
CA GLY A 23 -0.93 5.29 19.99
C GLY A 23 0.15 5.99 20.82
N THR A 24 1.33 5.35 21.03
CA THR A 24 2.40 5.89 21.88
C THR A 24 3.71 6.19 21.14
N ALA A 25 3.80 5.88 19.85
CA ALA A 25 5.03 6.07 19.08
C ALA A 25 5.33 7.53 18.70
N GLU A 26 4.31 8.38 18.64
CA GLU A 26 4.48 9.82 18.43
C GLU A 26 5.15 10.45 19.67
N GLY A 27 6.45 10.76 19.57
CA GLY A 27 7.22 11.42 20.62
C GLY A 27 8.39 10.62 21.19
N GLN A 28 8.60 9.38 20.76
CA GLN A 28 9.82 8.64 21.08
C GLN A 28 10.86 8.85 19.95
N GLY A 29 12.11 9.16 20.33
CA GLY A 29 13.23 9.29 19.37
C GLY A 29 13.49 7.99 18.58
N PRO A 30 14.41 8.04 17.60
CA PRO A 30 14.75 6.87 16.78
C PRO A 30 15.19 5.66 17.63
N VAL A 31 15.09 4.46 17.06
CA VAL A 31 15.64 3.26 17.70
C VAL A 31 17.16 3.29 17.60
N THR A 32 17.82 3.37 18.75
CA THR A 32 19.30 3.47 18.81
C THR A 32 19.96 2.11 18.74
N ILE A 33 20.96 1.98 17.87
CA ILE A 33 21.76 0.77 17.69
C ILE A 33 23.27 1.13 17.70
N ASP A 34 24.12 0.19 18.04
CA ASP A 34 25.57 0.35 17.92
C ASP A 34 26.08 0.13 16.48
N SER A 35 27.32 0.51 16.23
CA SER A 35 27.95 0.40 14.92
C SER A 35 28.12 -1.04 14.42
N ASP A 36 28.25 -2.02 15.33
CA ASP A 36 28.38 -3.43 14.96
C ASP A 36 27.05 -4.00 14.50
N LEU A 37 25.94 -3.67 15.19
CA LEU A 37 24.60 -4.05 14.77
C LEU A 37 24.21 -3.35 13.46
N ALA A 38 24.53 -2.05 13.30
CA ALA A 38 24.31 -1.34 12.03
C ALA A 38 24.97 -2.05 10.84
N ARG A 39 26.25 -2.43 10.99
CA ARG A 39 26.98 -3.21 9.97
C ARG A 39 26.33 -4.58 9.72
N HIS A 40 25.81 -5.21 10.77
CA HIS A 40 25.13 -6.49 10.63
C HIS A 40 23.80 -6.37 9.85
N LEU A 41 23.05 -5.28 10.06
CA LEU A 41 21.86 -4.96 9.28
C LEU A 41 22.18 -4.69 7.81
N ASP A 42 23.26 -3.92 7.54
CA ASP A 42 23.71 -3.65 6.16
C ASP A 42 24.08 -4.94 5.42
N ASN A 43 24.90 -5.79 6.05
CA ASN A 43 25.29 -7.08 5.46
C ASN A 43 24.06 -7.97 5.17
N LYS A 44 23.05 -7.93 6.06
CA LYS A 44 21.83 -8.70 5.85
C LYS A 44 21.01 -8.16 4.69
N ARG A 45 20.90 -6.84 4.53
CA ARG A 45 20.25 -6.23 3.37
C ARG A 45 20.93 -6.64 2.07
N GLU A 46 22.27 -6.51 2.00
CA GLU A 46 23.06 -6.93 0.82
C GLU A 46 22.82 -8.41 0.48
N GLU A 47 22.85 -9.31 1.47
CA GLU A 47 22.53 -10.75 1.29
C GLU A 47 21.14 -10.96 0.69
N LEU A 48 20.12 -10.24 1.22
CA LEU A 48 18.74 -10.37 0.75
C LEU A 48 18.56 -9.77 -0.64
N PHE A 49 19.24 -8.65 -0.96
CA PHE A 49 19.20 -8.05 -2.29
C PHE A 49 19.80 -8.97 -3.35
N GLU A 50 20.94 -9.61 -3.04
CA GLU A 50 21.52 -10.61 -3.93
C GLU A 50 20.58 -11.82 -4.08
N LYS A 51 20.05 -12.35 -2.97
CA LYS A 51 19.16 -13.52 -2.96
C LYS A 51 17.87 -13.33 -3.76
N PHE A 52 17.27 -12.14 -3.70
CA PHE A 52 15.99 -11.83 -4.34
C PHE A 52 16.12 -10.98 -5.60
N GLU A 53 17.35 -10.75 -6.07
CA GLU A 53 17.66 -9.93 -7.25
C GLU A 53 17.03 -8.52 -7.15
N ILE A 54 17.09 -7.91 -5.95
CA ILE A 54 16.66 -6.54 -5.72
C ILE A 54 17.78 -5.58 -6.14
N ARG A 55 17.45 -4.60 -6.96
CA ARG A 55 18.38 -3.59 -7.45
C ARG A 55 18.39 -2.42 -6.48
N ASP A 56 19.40 -2.32 -5.65
CA ASP A 56 19.52 -1.25 -4.66
C ASP A 56 19.83 0.11 -5.31
N ALA A 57 20.91 0.20 -6.08
CA ALA A 57 21.34 1.44 -6.73
C ALA A 57 20.71 1.62 -8.13
N PHE A 58 20.46 2.86 -8.50
CA PHE A 58 20.10 3.23 -9.88
C PHE A 58 21.35 3.37 -10.75
N PRO A 59 21.30 2.98 -12.05
CA PRO A 59 22.34 3.30 -13.01
C PRO A 59 22.57 4.81 -13.09
N PRO A 60 23.83 5.28 -13.23
CA PRO A 60 24.13 6.72 -13.31
C PRO A 60 23.37 7.45 -14.40
N GLU A 61 23.17 6.81 -15.55
CA GLU A 61 22.43 7.36 -16.68
C GLU A 61 20.92 7.51 -16.43
N VAL A 62 20.36 6.78 -15.46
CA VAL A 62 18.96 6.92 -15.02
C VAL A 62 18.85 8.10 -14.06
N ILE A 63 19.82 8.25 -13.17
CA ILE A 63 19.88 9.41 -12.26
C ILE A 63 20.05 10.70 -13.04
N GLU A 64 21.00 10.75 -14.03
CA GLU A 64 21.20 11.91 -14.87
C GLU A 64 19.92 12.31 -15.65
N GLU A 65 19.17 11.32 -16.18
CA GLU A 65 17.90 11.58 -16.85
C GLU A 65 16.84 12.13 -15.88
N ALA A 66 16.77 11.57 -14.66
CA ALA A 66 15.86 12.03 -13.62
C ALA A 66 16.19 13.46 -13.17
N GLU A 67 17.46 13.79 -12.94
CA GLU A 67 17.90 15.15 -12.62
C GLU A 67 17.48 16.16 -13.69
N GLN A 68 17.72 15.85 -14.97
CA GLN A 68 17.30 16.69 -16.09
C GLN A 68 15.77 16.85 -16.15
N ARG A 69 15.02 15.81 -15.77
CA ARG A 69 13.56 15.83 -15.85
C ARG A 69 12.92 16.59 -14.69
N THR A 70 13.64 16.78 -13.59
CA THR A 70 13.18 17.59 -12.45
C THR A 70 13.51 19.08 -12.58
N GLU A 71 14.38 19.46 -13.51
CA GLU A 71 14.68 20.87 -13.77
C GLU A 71 13.48 21.59 -14.38
N GLY A 72 13.04 22.71 -13.76
CA GLY A 72 11.96 23.55 -14.30
C GLY A 72 10.55 22.95 -14.16
N VAL A 73 10.36 21.95 -13.31
CA VAL A 73 9.07 21.25 -13.13
C VAL A 73 7.92 22.20 -12.80
N GLN A 74 8.14 23.23 -11.98
CA GLN A 74 7.07 24.16 -11.61
C GLN A 74 6.61 25.00 -12.81
N GLU A 75 7.53 25.46 -13.66
CA GLU A 75 7.21 26.14 -14.90
C GLU A 75 6.48 25.22 -15.89
N GLU A 76 6.85 23.93 -15.93
CA GLU A 76 6.18 22.92 -16.75
C GLU A 76 4.75 22.68 -16.26
N ILE A 77 4.53 22.50 -14.95
CA ILE A 77 3.19 22.34 -14.36
C ILE A 77 2.32 23.54 -14.70
N GLN A 78 2.86 24.77 -14.60
CA GLN A 78 2.12 25.98 -14.96
C GLN A 78 1.72 26.01 -16.45
N ALA A 79 2.55 25.46 -17.35
CA ALA A 79 2.23 25.37 -18.77
C ALA A 79 1.15 24.31 -19.07
N GLU A 80 1.04 23.29 -18.24
CA GLU A 80 0.05 22.21 -18.37
C GLU A 80 -1.36 22.59 -17.87
N ILE A 81 -1.51 23.66 -17.07
CA ILE A 81 -2.79 24.05 -16.46
C ILE A 81 -3.89 24.28 -17.52
N ASP A 82 -3.55 24.93 -18.64
CA ASP A 82 -4.53 25.24 -19.69
C ASP A 82 -5.01 24.00 -20.46
N GLU A 83 -4.26 22.89 -20.38
CA GLU A 83 -4.55 21.62 -21.08
C GLU A 83 -5.18 20.55 -20.17
N ARG A 84 -5.31 20.85 -18.85
CA ARG A 84 -5.81 19.92 -17.83
C ARG A 84 -6.99 20.51 -17.06
N ALA A 85 -7.72 19.67 -16.35
CA ALA A 85 -8.70 20.15 -15.39
C ALA A 85 -7.97 20.81 -14.20
N ASP A 86 -8.29 22.07 -13.92
CA ASP A 86 -7.74 22.80 -12.77
C ASP A 86 -8.58 22.51 -11.53
N LEU A 87 -8.08 21.64 -10.64
CA LEU A 87 -8.73 21.21 -9.41
C LEU A 87 -7.99 21.72 -8.16
N ARG A 88 -7.13 22.73 -8.29
CA ARG A 88 -6.29 23.23 -7.19
C ARG A 88 -7.05 23.90 -6.05
N GLU A 89 -8.28 24.35 -6.30
CA GLU A 89 -9.16 24.96 -5.29
C GLU A 89 -10.06 23.93 -4.59
N MET A 90 -9.98 22.64 -5.00
CA MET A 90 -10.77 21.56 -4.41
C MET A 90 -10.11 21.09 -3.12
N THR A 91 -10.89 20.90 -2.04
CA THR A 91 -10.38 20.31 -0.81
C THR A 91 -9.87 18.91 -1.08
N THR A 92 -8.57 18.72 -0.93
CA THR A 92 -7.86 17.48 -1.31
C THR A 92 -6.83 17.11 -0.25
N TRP A 93 -6.73 15.84 0.11
CA TRP A 93 -5.71 15.37 1.06
C TRP A 93 -5.21 13.98 0.72
N THR A 94 -4.01 13.65 1.20
CA THR A 94 -3.45 12.30 1.17
C THR A 94 -3.53 11.65 2.55
N THR A 95 -3.53 10.30 2.62
CA THR A 95 -3.46 9.56 3.89
C THR A 95 -2.55 8.34 3.74
N ASP A 96 -1.40 8.40 4.38
CA ASP A 96 -0.30 7.47 4.15
C ASP A 96 0.38 7.03 5.47
N PRO A 97 1.19 5.96 5.48
CA PRO A 97 2.05 5.62 6.59
C PRO A 97 2.96 6.79 6.99
N ILE A 98 3.35 6.85 8.28
CA ILE A 98 4.14 7.97 8.82
C ILE A 98 5.48 8.17 8.10
N ASP A 99 6.10 7.09 7.66
CA ASP A 99 7.40 7.03 6.98
C ASP A 99 7.31 7.15 5.46
N ALA A 100 6.12 7.17 4.87
CA ALA A 100 5.95 7.34 3.44
C ALA A 100 6.33 8.76 2.99
N GLN A 101 6.96 8.84 1.81
CA GLN A 101 7.32 10.07 1.12
C GLN A 101 6.81 10.10 -0.34
N ASP A 102 6.39 8.95 -0.85
CA ASP A 102 5.89 8.70 -2.20
C ASP A 102 4.35 8.63 -2.19
N PHE A 103 3.69 9.79 -2.11
CA PHE A 103 2.23 9.89 -2.05
C PHE A 103 1.63 9.70 -3.44
N ASP A 104 1.18 8.49 -3.72
CA ASP A 104 0.61 8.10 -5.00
C ASP A 104 -0.80 8.65 -5.22
N ASP A 105 -1.62 8.76 -4.15
CA ASP A 105 -3.04 9.06 -4.22
C ASP A 105 -3.49 10.14 -3.24
N ALA A 106 -4.47 10.92 -3.68
CA ALA A 106 -5.18 11.90 -2.87
C ALA A 106 -6.69 11.79 -3.14
N ILE A 107 -7.49 12.27 -2.20
CA ILE A 107 -8.95 12.10 -2.21
C ILE A 107 -9.62 13.46 -2.08
N SER A 108 -10.74 13.63 -2.81
CA SER A 108 -11.72 14.68 -2.62
C SER A 108 -13.12 14.09 -2.65
N ILE A 109 -14.06 14.68 -1.93
CA ILE A 109 -15.44 14.21 -1.86
C ILE A 109 -16.42 15.36 -1.75
N GLU A 110 -17.55 15.20 -2.43
CA GLU A 110 -18.73 16.04 -2.24
C GLU A 110 -19.99 15.17 -2.14
N ARG A 111 -21.00 15.70 -1.48
CA ARG A 111 -22.33 15.06 -1.39
C ARG A 111 -23.42 16.06 -1.67
N THR A 112 -24.34 15.69 -2.51
CA THR A 112 -25.61 16.39 -2.73
C THR A 112 -26.78 15.51 -2.28
N ASP A 113 -28.02 16.01 -2.42
CA ASP A 113 -29.21 15.19 -2.15
C ASP A 113 -29.40 14.05 -3.19
N GLU A 114 -28.74 14.17 -4.35
CA GLU A 114 -28.91 13.27 -5.50
C GLU A 114 -27.75 12.28 -5.65
N GLU A 115 -26.53 12.62 -5.20
CA GLU A 115 -25.34 11.81 -5.46
C GLU A 115 -24.22 12.05 -4.45
N TYR A 116 -23.28 11.09 -4.33
CA TYR A 116 -21.91 11.33 -3.90
C TYR A 116 -21.03 11.52 -5.13
N VAL A 117 -20.15 12.50 -5.09
CA VAL A 117 -19.06 12.62 -6.06
C VAL A 117 -17.75 12.36 -5.34
N LEU A 118 -17.07 11.29 -5.73
CA LEU A 118 -15.77 10.90 -5.19
C LEU A 118 -14.70 11.08 -6.26
N TRP A 119 -13.70 11.91 -5.97
CA TRP A 119 -12.50 12.05 -6.79
C TRP A 119 -11.34 11.30 -6.15
N VAL A 120 -10.68 10.48 -6.95
CA VAL A 120 -9.41 9.85 -6.59
C VAL A 120 -8.37 10.37 -7.56
N HIS A 121 -7.42 11.14 -7.02
CA HIS A 121 -6.35 11.78 -7.78
C HIS A 121 -5.11 10.92 -7.63
N ILE A 122 -4.52 10.51 -8.76
CA ILE A 122 -3.34 9.65 -8.78
C ILE A 122 -2.20 10.39 -9.48
N ALA A 123 -1.01 10.35 -8.94
CA ALA A 123 0.19 10.98 -9.48
C ALA A 123 0.37 10.67 -10.98
N ASP A 124 0.50 11.69 -11.85
CA ASP A 124 0.73 11.49 -13.29
C ASP A 124 2.21 11.19 -13.56
N VAL A 125 2.65 10.01 -13.18
CA VAL A 125 4.02 9.52 -13.41
C VAL A 125 4.33 9.45 -14.91
N THR A 126 3.33 9.16 -15.76
CA THR A 126 3.52 9.01 -17.21
C THR A 126 3.85 10.32 -17.91
N HIS A 127 3.61 11.46 -17.28
CA HIS A 127 4.06 12.76 -17.78
C HIS A 127 5.58 12.91 -17.72
N TYR A 128 6.21 12.28 -16.72
CA TYR A 128 7.66 12.38 -16.49
C TYR A 128 8.43 11.17 -17.02
N VAL A 129 7.83 10.00 -17.01
CA VAL A 129 8.46 8.70 -17.32
C VAL A 129 7.80 8.11 -18.58
N HIS A 130 8.47 8.25 -19.73
CA HIS A 130 7.97 7.77 -21.03
C HIS A 130 8.58 6.43 -21.44
N PRO A 131 7.91 5.59 -22.27
CA PRO A 131 8.39 4.27 -22.68
C PRO A 131 9.80 4.25 -23.30
N ASP A 132 10.22 5.33 -23.97
CA ASP A 132 11.55 5.41 -24.57
C ASP A 132 12.66 5.79 -23.59
N SER A 133 12.31 6.25 -22.38
CA SER A 133 13.25 6.74 -21.37
C SER A 133 14.05 5.63 -20.72
N LYS A 134 15.19 5.99 -20.14
CA LYS A 134 15.99 5.07 -19.31
C LYS A 134 15.26 4.77 -17.99
N MET A 135 14.54 5.77 -17.44
CA MET A 135 13.72 5.62 -16.25
C MET A 135 12.62 4.58 -16.44
N TRP A 136 11.93 4.57 -17.58
CA TRP A 136 10.92 3.55 -17.91
C TRP A 136 11.53 2.14 -17.95
N LYS A 137 12.68 1.99 -18.60
CA LYS A 137 13.38 0.71 -18.66
C LYS A 137 13.82 0.21 -17.30
N GLU A 138 14.29 1.13 -16.44
CA GLU A 138 14.66 0.79 -15.06
C GLU A 138 13.43 0.47 -14.21
N ALA A 139 12.30 1.17 -14.39
CA ALA A 139 11.04 0.84 -13.75
C ALA A 139 10.55 -0.58 -14.11
N ILE A 140 10.70 -1.00 -15.36
CA ILE A 140 10.42 -2.39 -15.78
C ILE A 140 11.33 -3.38 -15.06
N GLU A 141 12.65 -3.09 -14.97
CA GLU A 141 13.59 -3.98 -14.30
C GLU A 141 13.31 -4.12 -12.80
N ARG A 142 12.90 -3.05 -12.13
CA ARG A 142 12.54 -3.05 -10.70
C ARG A 142 11.12 -3.59 -10.48
N SER A 143 10.18 -3.19 -11.29
CA SER A 143 8.75 -3.50 -11.28
C SER A 143 7.97 -3.07 -10.03
N ASN A 144 8.61 -2.96 -8.89
CA ASN A 144 8.00 -2.51 -7.63
C ASN A 144 9.03 -1.79 -6.76
N SER A 145 8.55 -0.85 -5.92
CA SER A 145 9.31 -0.42 -4.74
C SER A 145 9.34 -1.55 -3.70
N VAL A 146 10.34 -1.56 -2.84
CA VAL A 146 10.52 -2.53 -1.75
C VAL A 146 10.65 -1.76 -0.43
N TYR A 147 9.80 -2.06 0.55
CA TYR A 147 9.70 -1.33 1.80
C TYR A 147 10.23 -2.17 2.96
N LEU A 148 11.51 -1.98 3.26
CA LEU A 148 12.12 -2.55 4.46
C LEU A 148 12.00 -1.56 5.62
N PRO A 149 11.82 -2.00 6.87
CA PRO A 149 11.85 -1.10 8.01
C PRO A 149 13.07 -0.18 8.00
N ALA A 150 12.85 1.13 8.01
CA ALA A 150 13.83 2.22 7.90
C ALA A 150 14.66 2.23 6.59
N TYR A 151 14.26 1.52 5.54
CA TYR A 151 14.98 1.52 4.27
C TYR A 151 14.04 1.25 3.08
N THR A 152 13.84 2.24 2.22
CA THR A 152 13.01 2.10 1.02
C THR A 152 13.86 2.03 -0.23
N ILE A 153 13.54 1.08 -1.10
CA ILE A 153 14.10 0.94 -2.45
C ILE A 153 13.01 1.29 -3.45
N HIS A 154 13.08 2.48 -4.01
CA HIS A 154 12.05 2.95 -4.92
C HIS A 154 12.12 2.28 -6.30
N MET A 155 10.97 2.13 -6.96
CA MET A 155 10.88 1.74 -8.38
C MET A 155 11.43 2.85 -9.29
N LEU A 156 11.19 4.10 -8.94
CA LEU A 156 11.66 5.31 -9.65
C LEU A 156 12.75 6.02 -8.84
N PRO A 157 13.63 6.83 -9.45
CA PRO A 157 14.59 7.63 -8.70
C PRO A 157 13.91 8.49 -7.62
N PRO A 158 14.48 8.60 -6.39
CA PRO A 158 13.85 9.29 -5.26
C PRO A 158 13.42 10.74 -5.58
N MET A 159 14.18 11.47 -6.40
CA MET A 159 13.83 12.82 -6.83
C MET A 159 12.54 12.90 -7.63
N LEU A 160 12.10 11.80 -8.25
CA LEU A 160 10.77 11.69 -8.86
C LEU A 160 9.75 11.13 -7.87
N ALA A 161 10.09 10.02 -7.23
CA ALA A 161 9.17 9.30 -6.35
C ALA A 161 8.70 10.13 -5.16
N GLU A 162 9.63 10.87 -4.50
CA GLU A 162 9.38 11.57 -3.25
C GLU A 162 9.06 13.06 -3.43
N THR A 163 9.35 13.64 -4.62
CA THR A 163 9.19 15.10 -4.82
C THR A 163 8.29 15.43 -6.00
N VAL A 164 8.70 15.12 -7.23
CA VAL A 164 8.00 15.58 -8.44
C VAL A 164 6.67 14.88 -8.66
N CYS A 165 6.63 13.55 -8.50
CA CYS A 165 5.41 12.76 -8.66
C CYS A 165 4.57 12.74 -7.39
N SER A 166 5.21 12.74 -6.21
CA SER A 166 4.53 12.66 -4.92
C SER A 166 3.55 13.83 -4.74
N LEU A 167 2.30 13.53 -4.36
CA LEU A 167 1.23 14.50 -4.16
C LEU A 167 1.39 15.24 -2.82
N VAL A 168 2.57 15.86 -2.63
CA VAL A 168 2.92 16.59 -1.41
C VAL A 168 1.99 17.78 -1.18
N PRO A 169 1.69 18.14 0.08
CA PRO A 169 0.76 19.21 0.38
C PRO A 169 1.30 20.61 0.03
N ASN A 170 0.38 21.52 -0.33
CA ASN A 170 0.63 22.92 -0.65
C ASN A 170 1.53 23.14 -1.88
N GLU A 171 1.62 22.18 -2.78
CA GLU A 171 2.32 22.32 -4.06
C GLU A 171 1.44 21.81 -5.20
N ASP A 172 1.48 22.53 -6.34
CA ASP A 172 0.78 22.08 -7.54
C ASP A 172 1.39 20.78 -8.05
N ARG A 173 0.54 19.79 -8.37
CA ARG A 173 0.95 18.47 -8.88
C ARG A 173 0.09 18.05 -10.05
N LEU A 174 0.74 17.40 -11.02
CA LEU A 174 0.03 16.75 -12.12
C LEU A 174 -0.55 15.43 -11.67
N ALA A 175 -1.82 15.23 -11.94
CA ALA A 175 -2.52 14.02 -11.55
C ALA A 175 -3.38 13.46 -12.68
N HIS A 176 -3.73 12.19 -12.55
CA HIS A 176 -4.83 11.54 -13.23
C HIS A 176 -5.99 11.44 -12.24
N THR A 177 -7.10 12.09 -12.54
CA THR A 177 -8.28 12.06 -11.70
C THR A 177 -9.29 11.05 -12.20
N VAL A 178 -9.76 10.20 -11.29
CA VAL A 178 -10.92 9.32 -11.47
C VAL A 178 -12.08 9.95 -10.72
N GLU A 179 -12.99 10.56 -11.45
CA GLU A 179 -14.22 11.16 -10.92
C GLU A 179 -15.36 10.16 -11.03
N MET A 180 -16.00 9.90 -9.90
CA MET A 180 -17.04 8.87 -9.79
C MET A 180 -18.29 9.46 -9.17
N HIS A 181 -19.37 9.54 -9.96
CA HIS A 181 -20.69 9.89 -9.49
C HIS A 181 -21.39 8.63 -9.03
N LEU A 182 -21.84 8.59 -7.79
CA LEU A 182 -22.40 7.40 -7.16
C LEU A 182 -23.82 7.68 -6.67
N ASP A 183 -24.75 6.80 -7.05
CA ASP A 183 -26.10 6.80 -6.52
C ASP A 183 -26.05 6.65 -4.98
N PRO A 184 -26.74 7.52 -4.22
CA PRO A 184 -26.60 7.55 -2.76
C PRO A 184 -27.24 6.37 -2.03
N GLU A 185 -28.10 5.58 -2.70
CA GLU A 185 -28.75 4.40 -2.11
C GLU A 185 -27.97 3.11 -2.45
N THR A 186 -27.62 2.94 -3.72
CA THR A 186 -27.05 1.69 -4.25
C THR A 186 -25.54 1.72 -4.38
N LEU A 187 -24.91 2.89 -4.30
CA LEU A 187 -23.47 3.12 -4.53
C LEU A 187 -22.96 2.61 -5.89
N THR A 188 -23.88 2.46 -6.84
CA THR A 188 -23.54 2.16 -8.24
C THR A 188 -23.04 3.42 -8.94
N TYR A 189 -22.23 3.25 -9.99
CA TYR A 189 -21.79 4.40 -10.78
C TYR A 189 -22.93 4.92 -11.64
N ASP A 190 -23.28 6.19 -11.49
CA ASP A 190 -24.10 6.93 -12.45
C ASP A 190 -23.27 7.40 -13.64
N SER A 191 -22.03 7.88 -13.34
CA SER A 191 -21.01 8.16 -14.36
C SER A 191 -19.61 8.00 -13.81
N ILE A 192 -18.63 7.79 -14.70
CA ILE A 192 -17.21 7.74 -14.43
C ILE A 192 -16.50 8.59 -15.47
N GLU A 193 -15.67 9.52 -15.02
CA GLU A 193 -14.78 10.28 -15.88
C GLU A 193 -13.32 10.07 -15.45
N ILE A 194 -12.41 9.89 -16.42
CA ILE A 194 -10.98 9.76 -16.16
C ILE A 194 -10.27 10.80 -17.03
N TYR A 195 -9.58 11.73 -16.39
CA TYR A 195 -8.95 12.84 -17.06
C TYR A 195 -7.65 13.28 -16.37
N LYS A 196 -6.84 14.04 -17.10
CA LYS A 196 -5.64 14.70 -16.58
C LYS A 196 -6.03 15.97 -15.84
N SER A 197 -5.45 16.19 -14.67
CA SER A 197 -5.74 17.32 -13.79
C SER A 197 -4.47 17.96 -13.23
N VAL A 198 -4.63 19.13 -12.66
CA VAL A 198 -3.67 19.75 -11.73
C VAL A 198 -4.38 19.89 -10.39
N ILE A 199 -3.77 19.38 -9.34
CA ILE A 199 -4.28 19.46 -7.97
C ILE A 199 -3.29 20.19 -7.07
N ASN A 200 -3.77 20.66 -5.93
CA ASN A 200 -2.94 21.16 -4.83
C ASN A 200 -3.49 20.52 -3.54
N SER A 201 -2.78 19.57 -2.97
CA SER A 201 -3.22 18.89 -1.76
C SER A 201 -3.13 19.83 -0.55
N ASP A 202 -4.20 19.95 0.24
CA ASP A 202 -4.25 20.83 1.41
C ASP A 202 -3.45 20.26 2.58
N GLU A 203 -3.50 18.94 2.78
CA GLU A 203 -2.86 18.30 3.92
C GLU A 203 -2.43 16.86 3.59
N ARG A 204 -1.33 16.42 4.19
CA ARG A 204 -0.93 15.03 4.25
C ARG A 204 -1.24 14.50 5.65
N LEU A 205 -2.12 13.53 5.76
CA LEU A 205 -2.45 12.85 7.00
C LEU A 205 -1.70 11.52 7.14
N THR A 206 -1.30 11.18 8.35
CA THR A 206 -1.03 9.78 8.69
C THR A 206 -2.35 9.06 8.99
N TYR A 207 -2.37 7.73 8.96
CA TYR A 207 -3.56 6.97 9.40
C TYR A 207 -4.01 7.37 10.82
N THR A 208 -3.07 7.56 11.75
CA THR A 208 -3.36 8.05 13.11
C THR A 208 -3.98 9.44 13.12
N GLN A 209 -3.45 10.36 12.31
CA GLN A 209 -4.01 11.70 12.19
C GLN A 209 -5.41 11.69 11.56
N CYS A 210 -5.63 10.85 10.54
CA CYS A 210 -6.96 10.67 9.95
C CYS A 210 -7.97 10.14 10.98
N GLU A 211 -7.60 9.15 11.82
CA GLU A 211 -8.44 8.72 12.94
C GLU A 211 -8.76 9.86 13.89
N HIS A 212 -7.76 10.71 14.22
CA HIS A 212 -7.98 11.88 15.06
C HIS A 212 -8.93 12.91 14.41
N ARG A 213 -8.83 13.13 13.08
CA ARG A 213 -9.78 13.99 12.35
C ARG A 213 -11.22 13.49 12.48
N LEU A 214 -11.43 12.17 12.43
CA LEU A 214 -12.76 11.56 12.59
C LEU A 214 -13.35 11.73 14.00
N ASP A 215 -12.51 11.84 15.02
CA ASP A 215 -12.95 11.95 16.42
C ASP A 215 -13.15 13.40 16.91
N GLU A 216 -12.53 14.39 16.26
CA GLU A 216 -12.49 15.78 16.70
C GLU A 216 -13.31 16.69 15.77
N PRO A 217 -14.56 17.06 16.12
CA PRO A 217 -15.45 17.84 15.24
C PRO A 217 -14.93 19.23 14.84
N ASP A 218 -14.04 19.81 15.63
CA ASP A 218 -13.44 21.12 15.37
C ASP A 218 -12.10 21.03 14.61
N ALA A 219 -11.63 19.81 14.25
CA ALA A 219 -10.38 19.61 13.52
C ALA A 219 -10.54 19.97 12.03
N PRO A 220 -9.49 20.47 11.37
CA PRO A 220 -9.50 20.63 9.92
C PRO A 220 -9.83 19.31 9.23
N LEU A 221 -10.53 19.35 8.10
CA LEU A 221 -10.95 18.17 7.31
C LEU A 221 -11.87 17.18 8.07
N HIS A 222 -12.44 17.55 9.24
CA HIS A 222 -13.34 16.64 9.96
C HIS A 222 -14.58 16.28 9.13
N GLU A 223 -15.20 17.28 8.50
CA GLU A 223 -16.42 17.09 7.71
C GLU A 223 -16.15 16.18 6.50
N GLU A 224 -15.04 16.41 5.79
CA GLU A 224 -14.63 15.65 4.60
C GLU A 224 -14.21 14.23 4.97
N CYS A 225 -13.37 14.06 6.01
CA CYS A 225 -12.98 12.73 6.51
C CYS A 225 -14.21 11.93 6.98
N SER A 226 -15.15 12.58 7.66
CA SER A 226 -16.38 11.93 8.14
C SER A 226 -17.29 11.53 6.99
N LEU A 227 -17.39 12.38 5.96
CA LEU A 227 -18.20 12.11 4.78
C LEU A 227 -17.62 10.94 3.97
N VAL A 228 -16.31 10.93 3.73
CA VAL A 228 -15.68 9.84 3.00
C VAL A 228 -15.72 8.54 3.80
N TYR A 229 -15.62 8.60 5.14
CA TYR A 229 -15.77 7.41 5.98
C TYR A 229 -17.19 6.83 5.90
N GLU A 230 -18.24 7.68 5.98
CA GLU A 230 -19.63 7.24 5.78
C GLU A 230 -19.79 6.48 4.46
N LEU A 231 -19.22 7.01 3.38
CA LEU A 231 -19.25 6.37 2.07
C LEU A 231 -18.46 5.06 2.06
N ALA A 232 -17.23 5.07 2.58
CA ALA A 232 -16.33 3.92 2.60
C ALA A 232 -16.89 2.76 3.44
N GLU A 233 -17.46 3.04 4.61
CA GLU A 233 -18.10 2.03 5.45
C GLU A 233 -19.25 1.34 4.71
N ARG A 234 -20.08 2.09 4.02
CA ARG A 234 -21.18 1.54 3.20
C ARG A 234 -20.66 0.73 2.02
N MET A 235 -19.61 1.18 1.33
CA MET A 235 -18.97 0.42 0.26
C MET A 235 -18.39 -0.89 0.78
N HIS A 236 -17.76 -0.85 1.96
CA HIS A 236 -17.21 -2.01 2.62
C HIS A 236 -18.28 -3.06 2.96
N GLU A 237 -19.37 -2.65 3.61
CA GLU A 237 -20.47 -3.57 3.95
C GLU A 237 -21.14 -4.13 2.71
N GLN A 238 -21.40 -3.31 1.69
CA GLN A 238 -21.96 -3.79 0.41
C GLN A 238 -21.03 -4.84 -0.24
N ARG A 239 -19.72 -4.58 -0.31
CA ARG A 239 -18.75 -5.50 -0.88
C ARG A 239 -18.72 -6.83 -0.13
N LYS A 240 -18.84 -6.81 1.18
CA LYS A 240 -18.92 -7.98 2.04
C LYS A 240 -20.23 -8.78 1.81
N GLU A 241 -21.39 -8.09 1.71
CA GLU A 241 -22.67 -8.70 1.38
C GLU A 241 -22.65 -9.32 -0.02
N ASP A 242 -21.97 -8.70 -0.99
CA ASP A 242 -21.76 -9.22 -2.34
C ASP A 242 -20.87 -10.48 -2.35
N GLY A 243 -20.14 -10.74 -1.29
CA GLY A 243 -19.33 -11.96 -1.11
C GLY A 243 -17.83 -11.77 -1.28
N SER A 244 -17.31 -10.54 -1.18
CA SER A 244 -15.88 -10.33 -1.00
C SER A 244 -15.40 -10.91 0.32
N LEU A 245 -14.21 -11.48 0.33
CA LEU A 245 -13.57 -11.99 1.53
C LEU A 245 -12.94 -10.85 2.32
N VAL A 246 -13.37 -10.66 3.56
CA VAL A 246 -12.86 -9.64 4.49
C VAL A 246 -12.15 -10.35 5.64
N LEU A 247 -10.84 -10.48 5.56
CA LEU A 247 -10.07 -11.23 6.56
C LEU A 247 -9.76 -10.42 7.81
N ASN A 248 -9.73 -9.09 7.74
CA ASN A 248 -9.47 -8.23 8.90
C ASN A 248 -10.72 -7.45 9.33
N PRO A 249 -11.60 -8.02 10.16
CA PRO A 249 -12.83 -7.35 10.59
C PRO A 249 -12.63 -6.20 11.59
N SER A 250 -11.44 -6.09 12.18
CA SER A 250 -11.10 -5.05 13.17
C SER A 250 -10.22 -3.93 12.60
N ARG A 251 -10.31 -3.68 11.29
CA ARG A 251 -9.57 -2.62 10.63
C ARG A 251 -10.04 -1.25 11.11
N ASP A 252 -9.11 -0.30 11.28
CA ASP A 252 -9.45 1.06 11.63
C ASP A 252 -10.16 1.81 10.47
N ARG A 253 -10.77 2.94 10.79
CA ARG A 253 -11.59 3.74 9.87
C ARG A 253 -10.75 4.35 8.75
N ALA A 254 -9.58 4.86 9.08
CA ALA A 254 -8.68 5.48 8.13
C ALA A 254 -8.20 4.51 7.04
N HIS A 255 -7.83 3.29 7.42
CA HIS A 255 -7.52 2.25 6.43
C HIS A 255 -8.73 1.83 5.61
N THR A 256 -9.94 1.82 6.19
CA THR A 256 -11.18 1.54 5.46
C THR A 256 -11.44 2.58 4.38
N ILE A 257 -11.27 3.87 4.70
CA ILE A 257 -11.36 4.97 3.74
C ILE A 257 -10.48 4.71 2.52
N ILE A 258 -9.17 4.54 2.75
CA ILE A 258 -8.21 4.43 1.65
C ILE A 258 -8.44 3.14 0.85
N GLU A 259 -8.64 2.00 1.53
CA GLU A 259 -8.92 0.73 0.81
C GLU A 259 -10.13 0.85 -0.11
N GLU A 260 -11.28 1.31 0.40
CA GLU A 260 -12.51 1.31 -0.38
C GLU A 260 -12.48 2.35 -1.52
N CYS A 261 -11.87 3.53 -1.29
CA CYS A 261 -11.68 4.52 -2.34
C CYS A 261 -10.77 3.98 -3.46
N MET A 262 -9.64 3.35 -3.11
CA MET A 262 -8.71 2.78 -4.08
C MET A 262 -9.32 1.59 -4.83
N LEU A 263 -10.04 0.70 -4.14
CA LEU A 263 -10.76 -0.40 -4.77
C LEU A 263 -11.83 0.11 -5.75
N LYS A 264 -12.56 1.16 -5.37
CA LYS A 264 -13.59 1.76 -6.20
C LYS A 264 -12.99 2.38 -7.47
N ALA A 265 -11.91 3.16 -7.34
CA ALA A 265 -11.21 3.78 -8.47
C ALA A 265 -10.58 2.72 -9.40
N ASN A 266 -9.87 1.75 -8.86
CA ASN A 266 -9.28 0.64 -9.62
C ASN A 266 -10.33 -0.11 -10.44
N LYS A 267 -11.49 -0.39 -9.83
CA LYS A 267 -12.63 -1.05 -10.51
C LYS A 267 -13.20 -0.18 -11.62
N ALA A 268 -13.37 1.13 -11.40
CA ALA A 268 -13.87 2.08 -12.37
C ALA A 268 -12.99 2.14 -13.62
N VAL A 269 -11.67 2.33 -13.43
CA VAL A 269 -10.69 2.39 -14.51
C VAL A 269 -10.64 1.07 -15.29
N THR A 270 -10.58 -0.05 -14.58
CA THR A 270 -10.49 -1.37 -15.22
C THR A 270 -11.74 -1.70 -16.04
N HIS A 271 -12.92 -1.32 -15.53
CA HIS A 271 -14.18 -1.45 -16.26
C HIS A 271 -14.13 -0.63 -17.56
N GLN A 272 -13.71 0.63 -17.49
CA GLN A 272 -13.61 1.49 -18.66
C GLN A 272 -12.63 0.94 -19.71
N LEU A 273 -11.44 0.45 -19.29
CA LEU A 273 -10.47 -0.16 -20.20
C LEU A 273 -11.03 -1.38 -20.91
N MET A 274 -11.62 -2.32 -20.17
CA MET A 274 -12.06 -3.59 -20.69
C MET A 274 -13.38 -3.48 -21.48
N TRP A 275 -14.41 -2.87 -20.89
CA TRP A 275 -15.76 -2.89 -21.45
C TRP A 275 -16.02 -1.76 -22.43
N ASP A 276 -15.53 -0.56 -22.12
CA ASP A 276 -15.83 0.60 -22.97
C ASP A 276 -14.87 0.72 -24.14
N ARG A 277 -13.59 0.35 -23.93
CA ARG A 277 -12.54 0.47 -24.94
C ARG A 277 -12.14 -0.87 -25.55
N GLY A 278 -12.30 -1.99 -24.84
CA GLY A 278 -11.88 -3.33 -25.30
C GLY A 278 -10.37 -3.43 -25.48
N VAL A 279 -9.60 -2.74 -24.63
CA VAL A 279 -8.13 -2.67 -24.72
C VAL A 279 -7.51 -3.66 -23.74
N GLU A 280 -6.47 -4.38 -24.17
CA GLU A 280 -5.64 -5.17 -23.25
C GLU A 280 -4.96 -4.27 -22.21
N ALA A 281 -4.88 -4.74 -20.96
CA ALA A 281 -4.27 -4.02 -19.85
C ALA A 281 -3.65 -5.02 -18.87
N MET A 282 -2.95 -4.53 -17.83
CA MET A 282 -2.45 -5.38 -16.76
C MET A 282 -3.54 -5.59 -15.70
N TYR A 283 -4.20 -6.75 -15.79
CA TYR A 283 -5.24 -7.15 -14.83
C TYR A 283 -4.66 -7.89 -13.65
N ARG A 284 -5.27 -7.72 -12.46
CA ARG A 284 -4.92 -8.46 -11.26
C ARG A 284 -5.87 -9.63 -11.09
N VAL A 285 -5.43 -10.81 -11.49
CA VAL A 285 -6.22 -12.04 -11.46
C VAL A 285 -5.91 -12.83 -10.19
N HIS A 286 -6.96 -13.16 -9.42
CA HIS A 286 -6.86 -14.02 -8.24
C HIS A 286 -7.72 -15.25 -8.46
N PRO A 287 -7.11 -16.41 -8.77
CA PRO A 287 -7.85 -17.62 -9.06
C PRO A 287 -8.66 -18.12 -7.85
N GLN A 288 -9.73 -18.82 -8.15
CA GLN A 288 -10.53 -19.48 -7.12
C GLN A 288 -9.83 -20.74 -6.60
N PRO A 289 -9.80 -20.98 -5.27
CA PRO A 289 -9.45 -22.28 -4.71
C PRO A 289 -10.40 -23.36 -5.20
N SER A 290 -9.93 -24.61 -5.28
CA SER A 290 -10.78 -25.75 -5.58
C SER A 290 -11.80 -25.98 -4.46
N PRO A 291 -12.94 -26.66 -4.73
CA PRO A 291 -13.89 -27.02 -3.69
C PRO A 291 -13.27 -27.86 -2.57
N ASP A 292 -12.34 -28.75 -2.89
CA ASP A 292 -11.66 -29.60 -1.90
C ASP A 292 -10.77 -28.79 -0.96
N GLU A 293 -10.07 -27.77 -1.47
CA GLU A 293 -9.25 -26.83 -0.68
C GLU A 293 -10.12 -25.98 0.25
N TRP A 294 -11.26 -25.48 -0.23
CA TRP A 294 -12.22 -24.78 0.62
C TRP A 294 -12.79 -25.68 1.72
N ASP A 295 -13.15 -26.94 1.39
CA ASP A 295 -13.62 -27.92 2.36
C ASP A 295 -12.58 -28.23 3.43
N GLU A 296 -11.29 -28.25 3.08
CA GLU A 296 -10.18 -28.40 4.03
C GLU A 296 -10.10 -27.23 4.99
N ALA A 297 -10.07 -25.98 4.45
CA ALA A 297 -10.02 -24.77 5.27
C ALA A 297 -11.21 -24.66 6.24
N LEU A 298 -12.44 -24.90 5.75
CA LEU A 298 -13.64 -24.80 6.58
C LEU A 298 -13.69 -25.89 7.67
N ARG A 299 -13.19 -27.12 7.41
CA ARG A 299 -13.07 -28.15 8.43
C ARG A 299 -12.06 -27.76 9.52
N GLU A 300 -10.89 -27.24 9.13
CA GLU A 300 -9.90 -26.75 10.08
C GLU A 300 -10.47 -25.62 10.96
N ILE A 301 -11.18 -24.66 10.36
CA ILE A 301 -11.85 -23.59 11.09
C ILE A 301 -12.90 -24.14 12.06
N GLN A 302 -13.68 -25.12 11.66
CA GLN A 302 -14.73 -25.74 12.49
C GLN A 302 -14.15 -26.52 13.70
N GLU A 303 -12.90 -26.97 13.62
CA GLU A 303 -12.21 -27.65 14.72
C GLU A 303 -11.65 -26.69 15.78
N LEU A 304 -11.65 -25.39 15.52
CA LEU A 304 -11.17 -24.39 16.48
C LEU A 304 -12.14 -24.25 17.65
N ASP A 305 -11.59 -24.20 18.87
CA ASP A 305 -12.39 -24.10 20.10
C ASP A 305 -13.18 -22.78 20.16
N GLY A 306 -14.49 -22.90 20.37
CA GLY A 306 -15.42 -21.78 20.45
C GLY A 306 -15.76 -21.13 19.11
N VAL A 307 -15.36 -21.72 17.98
CA VAL A 307 -15.71 -21.27 16.63
C VAL A 307 -16.88 -22.09 16.10
N SER A 308 -17.81 -21.40 15.43
CA SER A 308 -18.96 -22.04 14.76
C SER A 308 -19.15 -21.40 13.39
N ILE A 309 -19.16 -22.22 12.34
CA ILE A 309 -19.48 -21.76 10.99
C ILE A 309 -21.01 -21.72 10.87
N PRO A 310 -21.62 -20.57 10.54
CA PRO A 310 -23.06 -20.46 10.40
C PRO A 310 -23.64 -21.42 9.33
N GLY A 311 -24.69 -22.11 9.66
CA GLY A 311 -25.17 -23.34 9.04
C GLY A 311 -25.73 -23.30 7.61
N THR A 312 -25.70 -22.17 6.90
CA THR A 312 -26.24 -22.05 5.52
C THR A 312 -25.18 -21.60 4.50
N SER A 313 -23.93 -21.51 4.90
CA SER A 313 -22.90 -20.75 4.14
C SER A 313 -21.95 -21.62 3.33
N TRP A 314 -22.15 -22.93 3.25
CA TRP A 314 -21.29 -23.81 2.44
C TRP A 314 -21.43 -23.58 0.92
N ASP A 315 -22.52 -22.92 0.50
CA ASP A 315 -22.74 -22.56 -0.92
C ASP A 315 -21.80 -21.42 -1.36
N ASP A 316 -21.38 -20.55 -0.43
CA ASP A 316 -20.34 -19.52 -0.63
C ASP A 316 -19.36 -19.51 0.54
N PRO A 317 -18.19 -20.16 0.39
CA PRO A 317 -17.18 -20.25 1.43
C PRO A 317 -16.70 -18.90 1.97
N ARG A 318 -16.66 -17.85 1.13
CA ARG A 318 -16.21 -16.50 1.53
C ARG A 318 -17.19 -15.87 2.51
N LYS A 319 -18.49 -15.98 2.22
CA LYS A 319 -19.57 -15.51 3.14
C LYS A 319 -19.56 -16.29 4.44
N ALA A 320 -19.26 -17.60 4.37
CA ALA A 320 -19.11 -18.45 5.55
C ALA A 320 -17.95 -17.96 6.44
N VAL A 321 -16.81 -17.68 5.85
CA VAL A 321 -15.62 -17.16 6.57
C VAL A 321 -15.91 -15.79 7.17
N ASN A 322 -16.47 -14.84 6.42
CA ASN A 322 -16.83 -13.51 6.93
C ASN A 322 -17.74 -13.60 8.16
N ALA A 323 -18.83 -14.35 8.05
CA ALA A 323 -19.78 -14.53 9.16
C ALA A 323 -19.15 -15.29 10.36
N THR A 324 -18.14 -16.13 10.12
CA THR A 324 -17.40 -16.80 11.18
C THR A 324 -16.47 -15.83 11.89
N LEU A 325 -15.73 -14.98 11.14
CA LEU A 325 -14.82 -13.98 11.71
C LEU A 325 -15.55 -12.96 12.61
N GLU A 326 -16.78 -12.56 12.25
CA GLU A 326 -17.60 -11.66 13.06
C GLU A 326 -18.01 -12.22 14.43
N GLN A 327 -18.10 -13.52 14.54
CA GLN A 327 -18.61 -14.21 15.74
C GLN A 327 -17.52 -14.97 16.51
N ALA A 328 -16.35 -15.10 15.90
CA ALA A 328 -15.25 -15.84 16.49
C ALA A 328 -14.62 -15.07 17.68
N PRO A 329 -14.14 -15.78 18.72
CA PRO A 329 -13.32 -15.17 19.74
C PRO A 329 -12.03 -14.57 19.13
N ASP A 330 -11.59 -13.42 19.63
CA ASP A 330 -10.38 -12.69 19.11
C ASP A 330 -9.16 -13.61 18.99
N ARG A 331 -8.93 -14.46 19.98
CA ARG A 331 -7.85 -15.47 20.00
C ARG A 331 -7.87 -16.45 18.82
N GLN A 332 -8.98 -16.58 18.10
CA GLN A 332 -9.13 -17.50 16.97
C GLN A 332 -9.04 -16.78 15.61
N LEU A 333 -9.18 -15.45 15.54
CA LEU A 333 -9.21 -14.69 14.29
C LEU A 333 -7.99 -15.00 13.41
N ARG A 334 -6.78 -14.95 13.97
CA ARG A 334 -5.55 -15.27 13.24
C ARG A 334 -5.49 -16.70 12.72
N LYS A 335 -6.04 -17.67 13.47
CA LYS A 335 -6.05 -19.07 13.03
C LYS A 335 -7.01 -19.27 11.86
N ILE A 336 -8.18 -18.60 11.91
CA ILE A 336 -9.14 -18.58 10.80
C ILE A 336 -8.50 -17.94 9.56
N GLN A 337 -7.92 -16.76 9.71
CA GLN A 337 -7.19 -16.08 8.62
C GLN A 337 -6.11 -16.98 8.00
N ARG A 338 -5.30 -17.63 8.84
CA ARG A 338 -4.21 -18.52 8.37
C ARG A 338 -4.74 -19.74 7.63
N ALA A 339 -5.84 -20.36 8.10
CA ALA A 339 -6.47 -21.49 7.43
C ALA A 339 -6.96 -21.09 6.03
N VAL A 340 -7.60 -19.93 5.90
CA VAL A 340 -8.06 -19.39 4.61
C VAL A 340 -6.90 -19.03 3.70
N MET A 341 -5.91 -18.27 4.20
CA MET A 341 -4.76 -17.83 3.40
C MET A 341 -3.91 -18.99 2.87
N ARG A 342 -3.93 -20.15 3.54
CA ARG A 342 -3.19 -21.34 3.10
C ARG A 342 -3.76 -21.92 1.81
N VAL A 343 -5.07 -21.88 1.65
CA VAL A 343 -5.76 -22.45 0.48
C VAL A 343 -5.94 -21.44 -0.67
N MET A 344 -5.77 -20.14 -0.39
CA MET A 344 -5.85 -19.11 -1.40
C MET A 344 -4.67 -19.16 -2.35
N PRO A 345 -4.89 -19.32 -3.68
CA PRO A 345 -3.85 -19.13 -4.67
C PRO A 345 -3.31 -17.69 -4.61
N ARG A 346 -2.09 -17.47 -5.08
CA ARG A 346 -1.58 -16.10 -5.21
C ARG A 346 -2.25 -15.38 -6.36
N ALA A 347 -2.62 -14.13 -6.14
CA ALA A 347 -2.99 -13.23 -7.22
C ALA A 347 -1.77 -12.90 -8.07
N LYS A 348 -1.97 -12.75 -9.39
CA LYS A 348 -0.92 -12.43 -10.36
C LYS A 348 -1.41 -11.43 -11.39
N TYR A 349 -0.48 -10.78 -12.07
CA TYR A 349 -0.80 -9.95 -13.22
C TYR A 349 -0.96 -10.79 -14.49
N MET A 350 -1.93 -10.42 -15.32
CA MET A 350 -2.21 -11.05 -16.60
C MET A 350 -2.72 -10.00 -17.59
N ASN A 351 -2.48 -10.20 -18.87
CA ASN A 351 -3.06 -9.33 -19.92
C ASN A 351 -4.51 -9.68 -20.27
N ASP A 352 -5.06 -10.71 -19.64
CA ASP A 352 -6.42 -11.20 -19.81
C ASP A 352 -7.11 -11.24 -18.44
N PRO A 353 -8.31 -10.61 -18.26
CA PRO A 353 -9.03 -10.58 -16.99
C PRO A 353 -9.75 -11.88 -16.64
N PHE A 354 -9.78 -12.88 -17.53
CA PHE A 354 -10.52 -14.12 -17.32
C PHE A 354 -10.09 -14.85 -16.04
N GLY A 355 -11.08 -15.11 -15.18
CA GLY A 355 -10.87 -15.65 -13.84
C GLY A 355 -11.15 -14.65 -12.72
N GLY A 356 -11.17 -13.37 -13.03
CA GLY A 356 -11.51 -12.29 -12.09
C GLY A 356 -10.61 -12.24 -10.85
N HIS A 357 -11.06 -11.54 -9.82
CA HIS A 357 -10.39 -11.50 -8.53
C HIS A 357 -11.26 -12.18 -7.46
N HIS A 358 -11.03 -13.47 -7.22
CA HIS A 358 -11.89 -14.29 -6.36
C HIS A 358 -12.09 -13.73 -4.96
N ALA A 359 -11.04 -13.31 -4.27
CA ALA A 359 -11.16 -12.78 -2.91
C ALA A 359 -12.00 -11.49 -2.85
N LEU A 360 -11.88 -10.60 -3.84
CA LEU A 360 -12.66 -9.36 -3.92
C LEU A 360 -14.04 -9.55 -4.54
N ASN A 361 -14.34 -10.73 -5.05
CA ASN A 361 -15.56 -11.03 -5.82
C ASN A 361 -15.77 -10.09 -7.02
N PHE A 362 -14.69 -9.71 -7.71
CA PHE A 362 -14.76 -8.88 -8.90
C PHE A 362 -14.55 -9.72 -10.16
N GLU A 363 -15.41 -9.50 -11.17
CA GLU A 363 -15.30 -10.18 -12.46
C GLU A 363 -14.03 -9.75 -13.20
N ILE A 364 -13.66 -8.48 -13.09
CA ILE A 364 -12.43 -7.91 -13.59
C ILE A 364 -11.85 -6.96 -12.55
N TYR A 365 -10.54 -6.95 -12.42
CA TYR A 365 -9.82 -6.05 -11.52
C TYR A 365 -8.42 -5.77 -12.05
N GLY A 366 -7.95 -4.57 -11.88
CA GLY A 366 -6.59 -4.15 -12.20
C GLY A 366 -6.17 -3.03 -11.27
N HIS A 367 -4.89 -2.76 -11.24
CA HIS A 367 -4.33 -1.70 -10.43
C HIS A 367 -4.11 -0.42 -11.26
N PHE A 368 -4.36 0.72 -10.66
CA PHE A 368 -4.19 2.04 -11.27
C PHE A 368 -3.69 3.09 -10.25
N THR A 369 -3.88 2.85 -8.96
CA THR A 369 -3.76 3.86 -7.91
C THR A 369 -2.38 4.01 -7.30
N SER A 370 -1.33 3.35 -7.82
CA SER A 370 0.03 3.47 -7.26
C SER A 370 1.13 3.39 -8.32
N PRO A 371 1.20 4.32 -9.29
CA PRO A 371 2.15 4.28 -10.39
C PRO A 371 3.59 4.65 -10.00
N ILE A 372 3.81 5.30 -8.85
CA ILE A 372 5.16 5.60 -8.35
C ILE A 372 5.88 4.31 -7.93
N ARG A 373 5.12 3.33 -7.42
CA ARG A 373 5.68 2.12 -6.78
C ARG A 373 5.29 0.79 -7.43
N ARG A 374 4.42 0.77 -8.45
CA ARG A 374 4.02 -0.46 -9.15
C ARG A 374 4.06 -0.29 -10.67
N LEU A 375 4.76 -1.20 -11.33
CA LEU A 375 4.83 -1.23 -12.80
C LEU A 375 3.46 -1.41 -13.45
N SER A 376 2.59 -2.24 -12.87
CA SER A 376 1.25 -2.48 -13.40
C SER A 376 0.42 -1.21 -13.55
N ASP A 377 0.52 -0.34 -12.57
CA ASP A 377 -0.19 0.93 -12.54
C ASP A 377 0.40 1.90 -13.55
N LEU A 378 1.72 2.00 -13.62
CA LEU A 378 2.42 2.82 -14.61
C LEU A 378 2.05 2.42 -16.05
N ILE A 379 2.03 1.12 -16.35
CA ILE A 379 1.62 0.59 -17.66
C ILE A 379 0.13 0.91 -17.93
N ASN A 380 -0.74 0.69 -16.94
CA ASN A 380 -2.18 0.98 -17.10
C ASN A 380 -2.44 2.48 -17.30
N HIS A 381 -1.70 3.37 -16.63
CA HIS A 381 -1.74 4.82 -16.88
C HIS A 381 -1.38 5.14 -18.34
N TRP A 382 -0.30 4.54 -18.85
CA TRP A 382 0.08 4.73 -20.25
C TRP A 382 -1.03 4.29 -21.21
N ILE A 383 -1.59 3.09 -21.00
CA ILE A 383 -2.65 2.53 -21.86
C ILE A 383 -3.92 3.39 -21.81
N VAL A 384 -4.33 3.89 -20.64
CA VAL A 384 -5.53 4.73 -20.49
C VAL A 384 -5.48 5.97 -21.38
N TYR A 385 -4.33 6.60 -21.53
CA TYR A 385 -4.22 7.87 -22.26
C TYR A 385 -3.79 7.73 -23.71
N THR A 386 -3.05 6.67 -24.04
CA THR A 386 -2.50 6.50 -25.40
C THR A 386 -3.24 5.46 -26.23
N ASN A 387 -3.97 4.53 -25.59
CA ASN A 387 -4.43 3.27 -26.18
C ASN A 387 -3.30 2.44 -26.82
N ASP A 388 -2.05 2.74 -26.47
CA ASP A 388 -0.88 2.03 -26.97
C ASP A 388 -0.50 0.93 -25.97
N VAL A 389 -0.72 -0.33 -26.40
CA VAL A 389 -0.46 -1.52 -25.58
C VAL A 389 0.94 -2.03 -25.88
N PRO A 390 1.83 -2.19 -24.90
CA PRO A 390 3.14 -2.79 -25.10
C PRO A 390 3.03 -4.16 -25.76
N VAL A 391 3.87 -4.41 -26.76
CA VAL A 391 3.86 -5.67 -27.54
C VAL A 391 4.17 -6.89 -26.68
N ASP A 392 4.90 -6.69 -25.60
CA ASP A 392 5.36 -7.70 -24.64
C ASP A 392 4.56 -7.68 -23.33
N LEU A 393 3.30 -7.20 -23.37
CA LEU A 393 2.47 -6.99 -22.16
C LEU A 393 2.38 -8.23 -21.27
N LEU A 394 2.29 -9.43 -21.84
CA LEU A 394 2.25 -10.68 -21.07
C LEU A 394 3.58 -10.92 -20.32
N GLU A 395 4.72 -10.65 -20.96
CA GLU A 395 6.03 -10.75 -20.29
C GLU A 395 6.16 -9.75 -19.16
N LEU A 396 5.65 -8.52 -19.35
CA LEU A 396 5.59 -7.51 -18.29
C LEU A 396 4.69 -7.93 -17.11
N CYS A 397 3.57 -8.61 -17.39
CA CYS A 397 2.70 -9.18 -16.36
C CYS A 397 3.42 -10.26 -15.53
N ASP A 398 4.11 -11.18 -16.19
CA ASP A 398 4.86 -12.23 -15.51
C ASP A 398 5.99 -11.64 -14.67
N ARG A 399 6.77 -10.69 -15.23
CA ARG A 399 7.83 -9.98 -14.53
C ARG A 399 7.31 -9.23 -13.30
N ALA A 400 6.24 -8.45 -13.42
CA ALA A 400 5.65 -7.72 -12.32
C ALA A 400 5.18 -8.67 -11.20
N SER A 401 4.62 -9.84 -11.56
CA SER A 401 4.21 -10.86 -10.60
C SER A 401 5.39 -11.47 -9.86
N ASP A 402 6.46 -11.82 -10.57
CA ASP A 402 7.66 -12.43 -9.99
C ASP A 402 8.41 -11.44 -9.09
N LYS A 403 8.58 -10.18 -9.54
CA LYS A 403 9.24 -9.13 -8.76
C LYS A 403 8.45 -8.74 -7.52
N GLN A 404 7.12 -8.72 -7.59
CA GLN A 404 6.29 -8.53 -6.39
C GLN A 404 6.51 -9.64 -5.36
N ILE A 405 6.56 -10.90 -5.81
CA ILE A 405 6.82 -12.04 -4.91
C ILE A 405 8.23 -11.93 -4.28
N ALA A 406 9.22 -11.50 -5.05
CA ALA A 406 10.58 -11.29 -4.56
C ALA A 406 10.62 -10.19 -3.50
N ALA A 407 9.97 -9.04 -3.76
CA ALA A 407 9.86 -7.92 -2.82
C ALA A 407 9.19 -8.36 -1.49
N GLU A 408 8.01 -8.98 -1.54
CA GLU A 408 7.29 -9.48 -0.37
C GLU A 408 8.11 -10.48 0.48
N ARG A 409 8.90 -11.33 -0.18
CA ARG A 409 9.79 -12.28 0.52
C ARG A 409 10.98 -11.57 1.16
N CYS A 410 11.58 -10.62 0.46
CA CYS A 410 12.68 -9.80 0.98
C CYS A 410 12.23 -9.04 2.24
N GLU A 411 11.10 -8.33 2.17
CA GLU A 411 10.53 -7.58 3.29
C GLU A 411 10.24 -8.48 4.50
N ARG A 412 9.61 -9.64 4.26
CA ARG A 412 9.29 -10.59 5.34
C ARG A 412 10.55 -11.16 5.99
N GLU A 413 11.54 -11.59 5.20
CA GLU A 413 12.78 -12.14 5.75
C GLU A 413 13.60 -11.08 6.49
N TYR A 414 13.55 -9.81 6.04
CA TYR A 414 14.22 -8.74 6.77
C TYR A 414 13.51 -8.40 8.09
N LYS A 415 12.17 -8.35 8.12
CA LYS A 415 11.40 -8.18 9.35
C LYS A 415 11.69 -9.30 10.36
N GLN A 416 11.69 -10.55 9.91
CA GLN A 416 12.05 -11.69 10.75
C GLN A 416 13.48 -11.58 11.30
N PHE A 417 14.42 -11.13 10.48
CA PHE A 417 15.80 -10.94 10.93
C PHE A 417 15.92 -9.82 11.99
N LEU A 418 15.17 -8.71 11.86
CA LEU A 418 15.12 -7.67 12.90
C LEU A 418 14.64 -8.25 14.23
N GLU A 419 13.61 -9.07 14.24
CA GLU A 419 13.11 -9.77 15.44
C GLU A 419 14.19 -10.71 16.03
N GLU A 420 14.91 -11.45 15.19
CA GLU A 420 16.02 -12.33 15.61
C GLU A 420 17.16 -11.59 16.31
N VAL A 421 17.45 -10.34 15.90
CA VAL A 421 18.46 -9.49 16.55
C VAL A 421 17.89 -8.61 17.68
N GLY A 422 16.63 -8.82 18.05
CA GLY A 422 15.99 -8.14 19.17
C GLY A 422 15.45 -6.75 18.86
N LEU A 423 15.27 -6.41 17.59
CA LEU A 423 14.65 -5.16 17.15
C LEU A 423 13.19 -5.42 16.79
N ASP A 424 12.29 -4.53 17.22
CA ASP A 424 10.91 -4.52 16.78
C ASP A 424 10.80 -3.87 15.39
N PRO A 425 10.43 -4.62 14.32
CA PRO A 425 10.33 -4.09 12.98
C PRO A 425 9.36 -2.91 12.86
N TYR A 426 8.29 -2.92 13.67
CA TYR A 426 7.30 -1.83 13.69
C TYR A 426 7.90 -0.55 14.30
N ALA A 427 8.62 -0.67 15.41
CA ALA A 427 9.29 0.48 16.02
C ALA A 427 10.38 1.04 15.10
N VAL A 428 11.16 0.17 14.43
CA VAL A 428 12.18 0.57 13.45
C VAL A 428 11.54 1.32 12.28
N ASN A 429 10.42 0.83 11.75
CA ASN A 429 9.72 1.46 10.64
C ASN A 429 9.18 2.85 11.01
N ASN A 430 8.52 2.98 12.16
CA ASN A 430 7.85 4.23 12.55
C ASN A 430 8.80 5.29 13.15
N ARG A 431 9.95 4.89 13.67
CA ARG A 431 10.86 5.77 14.43
C ARG A 431 12.21 5.96 13.73
N GLY A 432 12.52 5.13 12.74
CA GLY A 432 13.84 5.08 12.10
C GLY A 432 14.92 4.48 13.02
N LEU A 433 16.15 4.43 12.50
CA LEU A 433 17.34 3.95 13.20
C LEU A 433 18.34 5.09 13.40
N GLU A 434 18.97 5.14 14.57
CA GLU A 434 20.08 6.03 14.88
C GLU A 434 21.28 5.20 15.38
N VAL A 435 22.43 5.37 14.72
CA VAL A 435 23.67 4.66 15.08
C VAL A 435 24.41 5.49 16.11
N ILE A 436 24.68 4.91 17.28
CA ILE A 436 25.52 5.52 18.33
C ILE A 436 26.95 4.99 18.13
N GLU A 437 27.91 5.90 17.94
CA GLU A 437 29.32 5.56 18.08
C GLU A 437 29.62 5.37 19.56
N GLU A 438 30.19 4.21 19.95
CA GLU A 438 30.74 4.07 21.29
C GLU A 438 31.95 5.02 21.39
N ASP A 439 31.87 6.02 22.28
CA ASP A 439 33.00 6.84 22.64
C ASP A 439 34.09 5.89 23.17
N GLU A 440 35.18 5.75 22.43
CA GLU A 440 36.42 5.11 22.96
C GLU A 440 36.82 5.94 24.20
N GLU A 441 36.52 5.43 25.39
CA GLU A 441 37.12 5.97 26.61
C GLU A 441 38.63 5.91 26.46
N GLU A 442 39.27 7.03 26.06
CA GLU A 442 40.71 7.23 26.20
C GLU A 442 41.04 7.06 27.68
N GLY A 443 41.56 5.89 28.02
CA GLY A 443 42.10 5.61 29.31
C GLY A 443 43.33 6.52 29.57
N GLU A 444 43.11 7.65 30.22
CA GLU A 444 44.19 8.42 30.82
C GLU A 444 44.89 7.53 31.86
N GLU A 445 46.04 6.91 31.45
CA GLU A 445 47.01 6.38 32.38
C GLU A 445 47.60 7.55 33.21
N VAL A 446 47.09 7.71 34.44
CA VAL A 446 47.69 8.61 35.41
C VAL A 446 49.02 7.99 35.85
N GLU A 447 50.15 8.42 35.24
CA GLU A 447 51.47 8.18 35.78
C GLU A 447 51.60 8.86 37.16
N GLN A 448 51.58 8.03 38.21
CA GLN A 448 51.99 8.47 39.54
C GLN A 448 53.50 8.63 39.56
N GLU A 449 53.99 9.87 39.45
CA GLU A 449 55.35 10.24 39.86
C GLU A 449 55.48 10.04 41.36
N THR A 450 56.23 8.99 41.76
CA THR A 450 56.75 8.84 43.11
C THR A 450 57.94 9.74 43.24
N ALA A 451 57.78 10.84 43.96
CA ALA A 451 58.93 11.62 44.45
C ALA A 451 59.45 10.96 45.74
N GLU A 452 60.66 10.42 45.68
CA GLU A 452 61.52 10.17 46.85
C GLU A 452 62.48 11.37 47.02
N ASP A 453 62.58 11.77 48.30
CA ASP A 453 63.48 12.67 49.03
C ASP A 453 63.08 14.12 49.23
#